data_c5cab7b499ecdd7ff4f5523ea6604356
#
_entry.id   c5cab7b499ecdd7ff4f5523ea6604356
#
_cell.length_a   1.000
_cell.length_b   1.000
_cell.length_c   1.000
_cell.angle_alpha   90.00
_cell.angle_beta   90.00
_cell.angle_gamma   90.00
#
_symmetry.space_group_name_H-M   'P 1'
#
loop_
_entity.id
_entity.type
_entity.pdbx_description
1 polymer ?
#
loop_
_entity_poly.entity_id
_entity_poly.type
_entity_poly.pdbx_seq_one_letter_code
_entity_poly.pdbx_strand_id
1 'polypeptide(L)'
;MKYNLSRIMTKAWKIFRKFTELSFGECLHRAWLSAKAEEVNAKRVEAAKAAAGISEETNTWSGWKELGYEVIHGSKALFGVDLIWGSRGDGAKYKSRIFGMSQVQAVE
;
A
#
# COMPACT_ATOMS: atom_id res chain seq x y z
N MET A 1 0.58 -19.74 -8.84
CA MET A 1 0.23 -18.36 -9.22
C MET A 1 0.15 -17.49 -7.99
N LYS A 2 0.85 -16.41 -8.00
CA LYS A 2 0.97 -15.52 -6.82
C LYS A 2 -0.08 -14.41 -6.77
N TYR A 3 -0.72 -14.12 -7.90
CA TYR A 3 -1.65 -13.00 -7.98
C TYR A 3 -3.09 -13.48 -7.92
N ASN A 4 -3.90 -12.77 -7.15
CA ASN A 4 -5.33 -13.03 -7.09
C ASN A 4 -6.00 -12.26 -8.21
N LEU A 5 -6.39 -12.97 -9.27
CA LEU A 5 -7.02 -12.37 -10.44
C LEU A 5 -8.33 -11.66 -10.11
N SER A 6 -9.10 -12.22 -9.18
CA SER A 6 -10.35 -11.60 -8.74
C SER A 6 -10.11 -10.22 -8.12
N ARG A 7 -9.09 -10.09 -7.27
CA ARG A 7 -8.71 -8.79 -6.68
C ARG A 7 -8.26 -7.80 -7.74
N ILE A 8 -7.46 -8.27 -8.70
CA ILE A 8 -6.96 -7.42 -9.78
C ILE A 8 -8.11 -6.91 -10.64
N MET A 9 -9.06 -7.77 -11.00
CA MET A 9 -10.24 -7.38 -11.75
C MET A 9 -11.12 -6.41 -10.98
N THR A 10 -11.34 -6.66 -9.69
CA THR A 10 -12.10 -5.76 -8.83
C THR A 10 -11.46 -4.37 -8.77
N LYS A 11 -10.13 -4.33 -8.63
CA LYS A 11 -9.39 -3.07 -8.62
C LYS A 11 -9.47 -2.36 -9.95
N ALA A 12 -9.38 -3.09 -11.07
CA ALA A 12 -9.51 -2.52 -12.40
C ALA A 12 -10.88 -1.84 -12.59
N TRP A 13 -11.95 -2.50 -12.14
CA TRP A 13 -13.28 -1.92 -12.20
C TRP A 13 -13.43 -0.67 -11.34
N LYS A 14 -12.81 -0.65 -10.15
CA LYS A 14 -12.79 0.54 -9.29
C LYS A 14 -12.10 1.71 -9.98
N ILE A 15 -10.97 1.46 -10.63
CA ILE A 15 -10.23 2.47 -11.37
C ILE A 15 -11.08 2.97 -12.54
N PHE A 16 -11.72 2.06 -13.26
CA PHE A 16 -12.56 2.39 -14.41
C PHE A 16 -13.73 3.29 -14.02
N ARG A 17 -14.38 3.01 -12.90
CA ARG A 17 -15.49 3.83 -12.39
C ARG A 17 -15.03 5.21 -11.95
N LYS A 18 -13.83 5.30 -11.39
CA LYS A 18 -13.29 6.56 -10.87
C LYS A 18 -12.75 7.46 -11.99
N PHE A 19 -12.14 6.87 -13.01
CA PHE A 19 -11.51 7.59 -14.12
C PHE A 19 -12.20 7.21 -15.42
N THR A 20 -13.28 7.91 -15.75
CA THR A 20 -14.11 7.58 -16.92
C THR A 20 -13.40 7.79 -18.26
N GLU A 21 -12.35 8.60 -18.29
CA GLU A 21 -11.55 8.84 -19.50
C GLU A 21 -10.58 7.71 -19.85
N LEU A 22 -10.35 6.76 -18.93
CA LEU A 22 -9.45 5.65 -19.17
C LEU A 22 -10.21 4.47 -19.77
N SER A 23 -9.56 3.76 -20.69
CA SER A 23 -10.10 2.51 -21.21
C SER A 23 -10.00 1.43 -20.12
N PHE A 24 -10.83 0.39 -20.22
CA PHE A 24 -10.75 -0.73 -19.27
C PHE A 24 -9.39 -1.44 -19.35
N GLY A 25 -8.80 -1.55 -20.55
CA GLY A 25 -7.47 -2.11 -20.71
C GLY A 25 -6.41 -1.35 -19.94
N GLU A 26 -6.48 -0.03 -19.94
CA GLU A 26 -5.58 0.82 -19.16
C GLU A 26 -5.80 0.62 -17.66
N CYS A 27 -7.05 0.51 -17.22
CA CYS A 27 -7.38 0.26 -15.81
C CYS A 27 -6.85 -1.10 -15.36
N LEU A 28 -6.98 -2.12 -16.21
CA LEU A 28 -6.47 -3.46 -15.93
C LEU A 28 -4.95 -3.46 -15.82
N HIS A 29 -4.26 -2.71 -16.71
CA HIS A 29 -2.81 -2.56 -16.66
C HIS A 29 -2.36 -1.95 -15.34
N ARG A 30 -3.03 -0.88 -14.89
CA ARG A 30 -2.73 -0.23 -13.62
C ARG A 30 -2.98 -1.16 -12.43
N ALA A 31 -4.04 -1.97 -12.49
CA ALA A 31 -4.33 -2.94 -11.43
C ALA A 31 -3.24 -4.01 -11.34
N TRP A 32 -2.72 -4.50 -12.47
CA TRP A 32 -1.61 -5.43 -12.50
C TRP A 32 -0.32 -4.82 -11.94
N LEU A 33 0.00 -3.58 -12.31
CA LEU A 33 1.16 -2.88 -11.78
C LEU A 33 1.07 -2.73 -10.27
N SER A 34 -0.13 -2.43 -9.76
CA SER A 34 -0.36 -2.31 -8.33
C SER A 34 -0.14 -3.64 -7.61
N ALA A 35 -0.62 -4.75 -8.18
CA ALA A 35 -0.44 -6.07 -7.59
C ALA A 35 1.04 -6.47 -7.53
N LYS A 36 1.80 -6.19 -8.58
CA LYS A 36 3.24 -6.44 -8.60
C LYS A 36 3.99 -5.57 -7.60
N ALA A 37 3.57 -4.30 -7.48
CA ALA A 37 4.17 -3.37 -6.52
C ALA A 37 3.94 -3.84 -5.08
N GLU A 38 2.78 -4.40 -4.75
CA GLU A 38 2.49 -4.92 -3.42
C GLU A 38 3.49 -6.00 -3.01
N GLU A 39 3.84 -6.90 -3.91
CA GLU A 39 4.81 -7.96 -3.63
C GLU A 39 6.19 -7.39 -3.32
N VAL A 40 6.67 -6.47 -4.15
CA VAL A 40 7.97 -5.80 -3.95
C VAL A 40 7.96 -5.00 -2.65
N ASN A 41 6.90 -4.25 -2.41
CA ASN A 41 6.77 -3.41 -1.22
C ASN A 41 6.76 -4.25 0.05
N ALA A 42 6.07 -5.40 0.05
CA ALA A 42 6.04 -6.29 1.20
C ALA A 42 7.44 -6.77 1.58
N LYS A 43 8.25 -7.14 0.60
CA LYS A 43 9.63 -7.57 0.84
C LYS A 43 10.49 -6.43 1.39
N ARG A 44 10.32 -5.23 0.88
CA ARG A 44 11.06 -4.05 1.35
C ARG A 44 10.71 -3.70 2.79
N VAL A 45 9.42 -3.74 3.14
CA VAL A 45 8.96 -3.47 4.51
C VAL A 45 9.51 -4.53 5.47
N GLU A 46 9.44 -5.80 5.10
CA GLU A 46 9.97 -6.88 5.94
C GLU A 46 11.47 -6.73 6.19
N ALA A 47 12.23 -6.38 5.16
CA ALA A 47 13.65 -6.14 5.31
C ALA A 47 13.94 -4.95 6.25
N ALA A 48 13.18 -3.87 6.10
CA ALA A 48 13.32 -2.69 6.94
C ALA A 48 12.92 -2.98 8.39
N LYS A 49 11.86 -3.76 8.62
CA LYS A 49 11.44 -4.19 9.95
C LYS A 49 12.53 -5.01 10.63
N ALA A 50 13.10 -5.96 9.91
CA ALA A 50 14.19 -6.79 10.43
C ALA A 50 15.40 -5.94 10.81
N ALA A 51 15.77 -4.98 9.97
CA ALA A 51 16.87 -4.07 10.25
C ALA A 51 16.62 -3.17 11.46
N ALA A 52 15.37 -2.77 11.68
CA ALA A 52 14.98 -1.92 12.80
C ALA A 52 14.63 -2.71 14.06
N GLY A 53 14.58 -4.05 13.99
CA GLY A 53 14.23 -4.89 15.14
C GLY A 53 12.76 -4.82 15.52
N ILE A 54 11.88 -4.53 14.57
CA ILE A 54 10.44 -4.36 14.82
C ILE A 54 9.71 -5.65 14.49
N SER A 55 8.90 -6.15 15.44
CA SER A 55 8.13 -7.39 15.26
C SER A 55 6.62 -7.18 15.18
N GLU A 56 6.12 -5.99 15.53
CA GLU A 56 4.68 -5.72 15.46
C GLU A 56 4.23 -5.50 14.01
N GLU A 57 2.93 -5.57 13.79
CA GLU A 57 2.37 -5.26 12.48
C GLU A 57 2.57 -3.79 12.16
N THR A 58 2.92 -3.51 10.91
CA THR A 58 3.21 -2.17 10.44
C THR A 58 2.48 -1.89 9.14
N ASN A 59 2.20 -0.62 8.91
CA ASN A 59 1.60 -0.18 7.66
C ASN A 59 1.89 1.31 7.47
N THR A 60 1.62 1.81 6.26
CA THR A 60 1.66 3.24 5.98
C THR A 60 0.45 3.92 6.63
N TRP A 61 0.48 5.25 6.72
CA TRP A 61 -0.66 6.03 7.19
C TRP A 61 -1.93 5.66 6.41
N SER A 62 -1.85 5.69 5.07
CA SER A 62 -2.99 5.37 4.21
C SER A 62 -3.45 3.93 4.37
N GLY A 63 -2.52 2.99 4.52
CA GLY A 63 -2.84 1.58 4.74
C GLY A 63 -3.62 1.35 6.03
N TRP A 64 -3.21 2.01 7.12
CA TRP A 64 -3.95 1.93 8.38
C TRP A 64 -5.34 2.51 8.25
N LYS A 65 -5.45 3.64 7.55
CA LYS A 65 -6.74 4.30 7.34
C LYS A 65 -7.72 3.42 6.56
N GLU A 66 -7.23 2.71 5.54
CA GLU A 66 -8.05 1.77 4.78
C GLU A 66 -8.56 0.60 5.63
N LEU A 67 -7.80 0.21 6.65
CA LEU A 67 -8.19 -0.86 7.56
C LEU A 67 -9.12 -0.39 8.69
N GLY A 68 -9.46 0.88 8.73
CA GLY A 68 -10.32 1.43 9.77
C GLY A 68 -9.58 1.91 11.01
N TYR A 69 -8.29 2.20 10.88
CA TYR A 69 -7.46 2.73 11.97
C TYR A 69 -6.94 4.11 11.63
N GLU A 70 -6.58 4.85 12.66
CA GLU A 70 -5.90 6.13 12.49
C GLU A 70 -4.64 6.15 13.35
N VAL A 71 -3.62 6.83 12.87
CA VAL A 71 -2.38 7.03 13.64
C VAL A 71 -2.67 8.02 14.76
N ILE A 72 -2.27 7.68 15.98
CA ILE A 72 -2.46 8.52 17.14
C ILE A 72 -1.69 9.82 16.94
N HIS A 73 -2.34 10.96 17.19
CA HIS A 73 -1.75 12.27 16.99
C HIS A 73 -0.45 12.42 17.81
N GLY A 74 0.58 12.91 17.15
CA GLY A 74 1.89 13.07 17.77
C GLY A 74 2.83 11.87 17.62
N SER A 75 2.33 10.75 17.09
CA SER A 75 3.17 9.57 16.86
C SER A 75 4.17 9.83 15.74
N LYS A 76 5.39 9.35 15.93
CA LYS A 76 6.43 9.41 14.90
C LYS A 76 6.55 8.07 14.22
N ALA A 77 6.84 8.08 12.92
CA ALA A 77 7.04 6.85 12.16
C ALA A 77 8.17 6.00 12.79
N LEU A 78 7.97 4.69 12.81
CA LEU A 78 8.98 3.77 13.32
C LEU A 78 10.21 3.74 12.42
N PHE A 79 9.98 3.81 11.09
CA PHE A 79 11.05 3.89 10.11
C PHE A 79 10.47 4.41 8.79
N GLY A 80 11.35 4.78 7.87
CA GLY A 80 10.97 5.14 6.51
C GLY A 80 11.48 4.09 5.53
N VAL A 81 10.75 3.86 4.46
CA VAL A 81 11.13 2.93 3.41
C VAL A 81 10.65 3.45 2.06
N ASP A 82 11.42 3.20 1.01
CA ASP A 82 11.01 3.58 -0.34
C ASP A 82 10.12 2.50 -0.92
N LEU A 83 8.89 2.86 -1.25
CA LEU A 83 7.89 1.95 -1.77
C LEU A 83 7.40 2.41 -3.13
N ILE A 84 6.98 1.46 -3.96
CA ILE A 84 6.36 1.75 -5.23
C ILE A 84 4.88 2.06 -4.99
N TRP A 85 4.43 3.23 -5.42
CA TRP A 85 3.03 3.63 -5.29
C TRP A 85 2.27 3.24 -6.55
N GLY A 86 1.49 2.17 -6.46
CA GLY A 86 0.72 1.66 -7.60
C GLY A 86 -0.26 2.68 -8.17
N SER A 87 -0.79 3.57 -7.33
CA SER A 87 -1.72 4.61 -7.77
C SER A 87 -1.11 5.61 -8.74
N ARG A 88 0.21 5.77 -8.73
CA ARG A 88 0.90 6.67 -9.66
C ARG A 88 1.16 6.02 -11.02
N GLY A 89 1.31 4.70 -11.05
CA GLY A 89 1.49 3.95 -12.28
C GLY A 89 2.81 4.19 -13.01
N ASP A 90 3.78 4.84 -12.37
CA ASP A 90 5.07 5.17 -12.98
C ASP A 90 6.22 4.23 -12.58
N GLY A 91 5.96 3.29 -11.66
CA GLY A 91 6.96 2.36 -11.18
C GLY A 91 8.05 3.00 -10.32
N ALA A 92 7.98 4.28 -10.05
CA ALA A 92 8.98 4.99 -9.24
C ALA A 92 8.77 4.69 -7.75
N LYS A 93 9.85 4.81 -6.99
CA LYS A 93 9.81 4.60 -5.55
C LYS A 93 9.66 5.94 -4.83
N TYR A 94 8.80 5.96 -3.84
CA TYR A 94 8.53 7.15 -3.04
C TYR A 94 8.76 6.84 -1.57
N LYS A 95 9.33 7.79 -0.85
CA LYS A 95 9.59 7.63 0.57
C LYS A 95 8.26 7.51 1.33
N SER A 96 8.13 6.43 2.08
CA SER A 96 6.93 6.15 2.87
C SER A 96 7.29 6.04 4.33
N ARG A 97 6.46 6.59 5.20
CA ARG A 97 6.62 6.47 6.65
C ARG A 97 5.77 5.32 7.14
N ILE A 98 6.36 4.51 8.00
CA ILE A 98 5.73 3.28 8.48
C ILE A 98 5.40 3.43 9.96
N PHE A 99 4.15 3.14 10.31
CA PHE A 99 3.64 3.20 11.68
C PHE A 99 3.27 1.80 12.15
N GLY A 100 3.49 1.53 13.43
CA GLY A 100 3.19 0.23 14.01
C GLY A 100 1.80 0.17 14.63
N MET A 101 1.32 -1.05 14.88
CA MET A 101 0.03 -1.29 15.51
C MET A 101 -0.12 -0.58 16.86
N SER A 102 0.97 -0.43 17.60
CA SER A 102 0.98 0.28 18.89
C SER A 102 0.74 1.77 18.75
N GLN A 103 0.83 2.33 17.55
CA GLN A 103 0.70 3.75 17.27
C GLN A 103 -0.65 4.12 16.66
N VAL A 104 -1.55 3.17 16.51
CA VAL A 104 -2.84 3.40 15.86
C VAL A 104 -3.99 3.04 16.79
N GLN A 105 -5.17 3.60 16.49
CA GLN A 105 -6.40 3.31 17.21
C GLN A 105 -7.54 3.13 16.21
N ALA A 106 -8.53 2.35 16.59
CA ALA A 106 -9.69 2.12 15.73
C ALA A 106 -10.47 3.43 15.55
N VAL A 107 -10.90 3.67 14.32
CA VAL A 107 -11.76 4.81 13.99
C VAL A 107 -13.22 4.35 14.15
N GLU A 108 -13.97 5.08 14.94
CA GLU A 108 -15.39 4.82 15.14
C GLU A 108 -16.26 5.54 14.13
#